data_2c08305393850dd585fb41253d929701
#
_entry.id   2c08305393850dd585fb41253d929701
#
_cell.length_a   1.000
_cell.length_b   1.000
_cell.length_c   1.000
_cell.angle_alpha   90.00
_cell.angle_beta   90.00
_cell.angle_gamma   90.00
#
_symmetry.space_group_name_H-M   'P 1'
#
loop_
_entity.id
_entity.type
_entity.pdbx_description
1 polymer ?
#
loop_
_entity_poly.entity_id
_entity_poly.type
_entity_poly.pdbx_seq_one_letter_code
_entity_poly.pdbx_strand_id
1 'polypeptide(L)'
;MTPEQIKIRYEKKFIDNEYMLKKKSNSSDLSFRELKIYYSEKNYHLDDKSFETNLNLRNEAGEYNLLAELLSDKNNIPFIFVKFQGENRSSISQRSDYGYGCILTTYGKIKNRLQAENICISDTTVRPRKDTYLFDFDCVNEAILNALVHNDWTITEPQISLFHDRLDILSHGGLPGGMTKEQFFDGISRPRNATLMRIFLNMGLTEHTGHGIPTIVEKYGKDVFEIESNYIRCTIPFEQVVIDQIDNKNVGLNVGLNVGLNVGLNKTEKKVIELLIENPSLTSIELSEKIGVTKRTIERTFRSLQEKKMIEKIGSKRDGIWIVVR
;
A
#
# COMPACT_ATOMS: atom_id res chain seq x y z
N MET A 1 40.47 0.20 -25.14
CA MET A 1 39.17 0.48 -24.48
C MET A 1 39.44 0.99 -23.07
N THR A 2 38.99 2.17 -22.73
CA THR A 2 39.19 2.69 -21.40
C THR A 2 38.28 1.93 -20.37
N PRO A 3 38.61 1.93 -19.07
CA PRO A 3 37.77 1.33 -18.04
C PRO A 3 36.32 1.79 -18.12
N GLU A 4 36.12 3.07 -18.46
CA GLU A 4 34.80 3.67 -18.65
C GLU A 4 34.04 3.12 -19.86
N GLN A 5 34.74 2.92 -20.99
CA GLN A 5 34.17 2.27 -22.19
C GLN A 5 33.84 0.79 -21.94
N ILE A 6 34.63 0.12 -21.09
CA ILE A 6 34.37 -1.26 -20.68
C ILE A 6 33.10 -1.26 -19.79
N LYS A 7 33.01 -0.33 -18.83
CA LYS A 7 31.85 -0.17 -17.96
C LYS A 7 30.58 0.10 -18.75
N ILE A 8 30.59 1.06 -19.67
CA ILE A 8 29.46 1.40 -20.56
C ILE A 8 29.07 0.18 -21.44
N ARG A 9 30.03 -0.61 -21.92
CA ARG A 9 29.75 -1.79 -22.74
C ARG A 9 29.17 -2.94 -21.91
N TYR A 10 29.63 -3.10 -20.66
CA TYR A 10 29.00 -4.01 -19.68
C TYR A 10 27.62 -3.55 -19.33
N GLU A 11 27.43 -2.29 -18.98
CA GLU A 11 26.12 -1.70 -18.67
C GLU A 11 25.16 -1.84 -19.85
N LYS A 12 25.61 -1.57 -21.09
CA LYS A 12 24.79 -1.76 -22.30
C LYS A 12 24.38 -3.20 -22.54
N LYS A 13 25.25 -4.17 -22.20
CA LYS A 13 24.97 -5.61 -22.29
C LYS A 13 23.99 -6.08 -21.22
N PHE A 14 23.87 -5.34 -20.11
CA PHE A 14 22.95 -5.60 -19.02
C PHE A 14 21.60 -4.86 -19.18
N ILE A 15 21.52 -3.81 -20.02
CA ILE A 15 20.29 -3.05 -20.30
C ILE A 15 19.23 -3.90 -21.04
N ASP A 16 19.66 -4.88 -21.85
CA ASP A 16 18.77 -5.72 -22.68
C ASP A 16 18.23 -6.97 -21.94
N ASN A 17 18.53 -7.13 -20.66
CA ASN A 17 18.23 -8.38 -19.96
C ASN A 17 17.30 -8.13 -18.77
N GLU A 18 16.02 -8.40 -18.95
CA GLU A 18 15.08 -8.55 -17.84
C GLU A 18 15.50 -9.75 -16.97
N TYR A 19 16.32 -9.50 -15.95
CA TYR A 19 16.82 -10.55 -15.05
C TYR A 19 15.72 -11.41 -14.45
N MET A 20 14.56 -10.84 -14.19
CA MET A 20 13.42 -11.56 -13.66
C MET A 20 12.93 -12.67 -14.62
N LEU A 21 13.12 -12.52 -15.94
CA LEU A 21 12.75 -13.56 -16.92
C LEU A 21 13.71 -14.73 -16.92
N LYS A 22 14.97 -14.51 -16.51
CA LYS A 22 16.02 -15.55 -16.45
C LYS A 22 16.04 -16.26 -15.11
N LYS A 23 15.70 -15.57 -14.02
CA LYS A 23 15.69 -16.12 -12.67
C LYS A 23 14.55 -17.14 -12.56
N LYS A 24 14.91 -18.39 -12.26
CA LYS A 24 13.95 -19.46 -11.99
C LYS A 24 13.05 -19.09 -10.80
N SER A 25 11.76 -19.38 -10.91
CA SER A 25 10.80 -19.34 -9.81
C SER A 25 11.18 -20.34 -8.71
N ASN A 26 10.88 -20.00 -7.49
CA ASN A 26 11.00 -20.92 -6.34
C ASN A 26 9.92 -22.01 -6.32
N SER A 27 8.88 -21.89 -7.16
CA SER A 27 7.79 -22.85 -7.28
C SER A 27 7.68 -23.35 -8.72
N SER A 28 7.44 -24.65 -8.87
CA SER A 28 7.18 -25.30 -10.16
C SER A 28 5.70 -25.52 -10.45
N ASP A 29 4.83 -25.37 -9.43
CA ASP A 29 3.38 -25.55 -9.53
C ASP A 29 2.71 -24.18 -9.31
N LEU A 30 2.59 -23.40 -10.41
CA LEU A 30 1.99 -22.08 -10.40
C LEU A 30 0.63 -22.11 -11.12
N SER A 31 -0.33 -21.40 -10.56
CA SER A 31 -1.64 -21.14 -11.16
C SER A 31 -1.86 -19.66 -11.42
N PHE A 32 -2.66 -19.32 -12.43
CA PHE A 32 -2.81 -17.95 -12.94
C PHE A 32 -4.29 -17.57 -13.12
N ARG A 33 -5.16 -18.04 -12.22
CA ARG A 33 -6.59 -17.76 -12.28
C ARG A 33 -6.88 -16.27 -12.14
N GLU A 34 -6.25 -15.61 -11.16
CA GLU A 34 -6.44 -14.17 -10.93
C GLU A 34 -5.98 -13.36 -12.14
N LEU A 35 -4.80 -13.69 -12.70
CA LEU A 35 -4.29 -13.04 -13.91
C LEU A 35 -5.27 -13.14 -15.08
N LYS A 36 -5.84 -14.32 -15.32
CA LYS A 36 -6.84 -14.54 -16.37
C LYS A 36 -8.13 -13.73 -16.15
N ILE A 37 -8.57 -13.61 -14.90
CA ILE A 37 -9.72 -12.77 -14.53
C ILE A 37 -9.42 -11.31 -14.88
N TYR A 38 -8.28 -10.76 -14.47
CA TYR A 38 -7.89 -9.37 -14.79
C TYR A 38 -7.87 -9.12 -16.30
N TYR A 39 -7.31 -10.04 -17.09
CA TYR A 39 -7.29 -9.92 -18.55
C TYR A 39 -8.71 -9.96 -19.14
N SER A 40 -9.56 -10.86 -18.65
CA SER A 40 -10.96 -10.97 -19.07
C SER A 40 -11.76 -9.71 -18.77
N GLU A 41 -11.57 -9.08 -17.62
CA GLU A 41 -12.22 -7.80 -17.26
C GLU A 41 -11.84 -6.64 -18.21
N LYS A 42 -10.69 -6.74 -18.85
CA LYS A 42 -10.24 -5.79 -19.89
C LYS A 42 -10.57 -6.21 -21.30
N ASN A 43 -11.43 -7.22 -21.48
CA ASN A 43 -11.81 -7.81 -22.76
C ASN A 43 -10.62 -8.44 -23.52
N TYR A 44 -9.55 -8.82 -22.83
CA TYR A 44 -8.47 -9.62 -23.41
C TYR A 44 -8.69 -11.08 -23.07
N HIS A 45 -8.54 -11.95 -24.06
CA HIS A 45 -8.57 -13.40 -23.84
C HIS A 45 -7.15 -13.96 -23.78
N LEU A 46 -6.82 -14.65 -22.68
CA LEU A 46 -5.57 -15.41 -22.56
C LEU A 46 -5.85 -16.87 -22.93
N ASP A 47 -5.38 -17.25 -24.10
CA ASP A 47 -5.47 -18.64 -24.59
C ASP A 47 -4.64 -19.57 -23.71
N ASP A 48 -5.23 -20.66 -23.19
CA ASP A 48 -4.61 -21.56 -22.22
C ASP A 48 -3.33 -22.24 -22.72
N LYS A 49 -3.15 -22.38 -24.04
CA LYS A 49 -1.99 -23.03 -24.62
C LYS A 49 -0.81 -22.10 -24.89
N SER A 50 -1.09 -20.80 -25.07
CA SER A 50 -0.09 -19.85 -25.53
C SER A 50 0.18 -18.70 -24.56
N PHE A 51 -0.66 -18.45 -23.53
CA PHE A 51 -0.50 -17.28 -22.68
C PHE A 51 0.83 -17.25 -21.93
N GLU A 52 1.33 -18.39 -21.47
CA GLU A 52 2.63 -18.48 -20.78
C GLU A 52 3.78 -18.02 -21.68
N THR A 53 3.74 -18.43 -22.95
CA THR A 53 4.73 -18.00 -23.96
C THR A 53 4.56 -16.52 -24.29
N ASN A 54 3.32 -16.06 -24.51
CA ASN A 54 3.01 -14.68 -24.88
C ASN A 54 3.40 -13.67 -23.78
N LEU A 55 3.33 -14.10 -22.52
CA LEU A 55 3.70 -13.29 -21.36
C LEU A 55 5.13 -13.57 -20.86
N ASN A 56 5.92 -14.38 -21.57
CA ASN A 56 7.30 -14.74 -21.19
C ASN A 56 7.39 -15.29 -19.76
N LEU A 57 6.48 -16.20 -19.37
CA LEU A 57 6.44 -16.76 -18.00
C LEU A 57 7.45 -17.90 -17.78
N ARG A 58 8.14 -18.35 -18.83
CA ARG A 58 9.15 -19.39 -18.74
C ARG A 58 10.53 -18.87 -19.18
N ASN A 59 11.57 -19.35 -18.50
CA ASN A 59 12.96 -19.09 -18.87
C ASN A 59 13.41 -19.98 -20.06
N GLU A 60 14.65 -19.82 -20.50
CA GLU A 60 15.22 -20.59 -21.63
C GLU A 60 15.25 -22.10 -21.36
N ALA A 61 15.25 -22.54 -20.11
CA ALA A 61 15.18 -23.94 -19.72
C ALA A 61 13.73 -24.48 -19.67
N GLY A 62 12.73 -23.68 -20.02
CA GLY A 62 11.32 -24.06 -19.98
C GLY A 62 10.70 -24.06 -18.58
N GLU A 63 11.42 -23.60 -17.57
CA GLU A 63 10.94 -23.50 -16.19
C GLU A 63 10.26 -22.17 -15.94
N TYR A 64 9.28 -22.11 -15.00
CA TYR A 64 8.70 -20.84 -14.58
C TYR A 64 9.78 -19.89 -14.04
N ASN A 65 9.68 -18.64 -14.43
CA ASN A 65 10.59 -17.59 -14.01
C ASN A 65 10.00 -16.73 -12.88
N LEU A 66 10.75 -15.74 -12.40
CA LEU A 66 10.33 -14.86 -11.32
C LEU A 66 9.12 -13.99 -11.69
N LEU A 67 8.94 -13.63 -12.98
CA LEU A 67 7.73 -12.93 -13.45
C LEU A 67 6.50 -13.81 -13.29
N ALA A 68 6.60 -15.11 -13.65
CA ALA A 68 5.53 -16.07 -13.44
C ALA A 68 5.17 -16.18 -11.95
N GLU A 69 6.17 -16.23 -11.07
CA GLU A 69 5.94 -16.25 -9.61
C GLU A 69 5.18 -15.01 -9.14
N LEU A 70 5.58 -13.81 -9.57
CA LEU A 70 4.90 -12.55 -9.24
C LEU A 70 3.45 -12.47 -9.73
N LEU A 71 3.13 -13.13 -10.84
CA LEU A 71 1.79 -13.12 -11.45
C LEU A 71 0.91 -14.28 -11.00
N SER A 72 1.45 -15.25 -10.26
CA SER A 72 0.73 -16.44 -9.83
C SER A 72 -0.25 -16.14 -8.69
N ASP A 73 -1.29 -16.98 -8.57
CA ASP A 73 -2.33 -16.87 -7.54
C ASP A 73 -1.77 -17.06 -6.13
N LYS A 74 -0.67 -17.84 -6.00
CA LYS A 74 0.05 -18.07 -4.74
C LYS A 74 1.56 -18.11 -5.00
N ASN A 75 2.30 -17.36 -4.21
CA ASN A 75 3.76 -17.32 -4.28
C ASN A 75 4.38 -17.07 -2.89
N ASN A 76 5.71 -16.99 -2.83
CA ASN A 76 6.44 -16.75 -1.59
C ASN A 76 6.97 -15.31 -1.48
N ILE A 77 6.47 -14.39 -2.31
CA ILE A 77 6.95 -13.02 -2.35
C ILE A 77 6.10 -12.18 -1.39
N PRO A 78 6.66 -11.68 -0.27
CA PRO A 78 5.96 -10.79 0.62
C PRO A 78 5.76 -9.42 -0.03
N PHE A 79 4.84 -8.63 0.50
CA PHE A 79 4.73 -7.20 0.19
C PHE A 79 4.31 -6.44 1.45
N ILE A 80 5.29 -5.87 2.12
CA ILE A 80 5.11 -5.34 3.47
C ILE A 80 4.80 -3.85 3.41
N PHE A 81 3.68 -3.48 4.03
CA PHE A 81 3.30 -2.11 4.36
C PHE A 81 3.50 -1.89 5.85
N VAL A 82 4.26 -0.88 6.23
CA VAL A 82 4.51 -0.54 7.63
C VAL A 82 4.00 0.86 7.92
N LYS A 83 3.23 1.00 9.01
CA LYS A 83 2.84 2.29 9.58
C LYS A 83 3.59 2.52 10.88
N PHE A 84 4.29 3.65 10.98
CA PHE A 84 5.02 4.08 12.16
C PHE A 84 4.19 5.06 12.99
N GLN A 85 4.46 5.17 14.29
CA GLN A 85 3.74 6.08 15.19
C GLN A 85 4.17 7.55 15.06
N GLY A 86 5.35 7.79 14.55
CA GLY A 86 5.94 9.13 14.48
C GLY A 86 6.72 9.34 13.17
N GLU A 87 7.67 10.23 13.22
CA GLU A 87 8.49 10.62 12.07
C GLU A 87 9.68 9.68 11.83
N ASN A 88 9.94 8.75 12.73
CA ASN A 88 11.06 7.82 12.64
C ASN A 88 10.62 6.35 12.69
N ARG A 89 11.56 5.44 12.42
CA ARG A 89 11.31 4.00 12.34
C ARG A 89 11.35 3.28 13.70
N SER A 90 11.40 4.01 14.83
CA SER A 90 11.59 3.42 16.16
C SER A 90 10.34 2.70 16.70
N SER A 91 9.15 3.09 16.29
CA SER A 91 7.89 2.54 16.82
C SER A 91 6.91 2.24 15.68
N ILE A 92 6.63 0.94 15.51
CA ILE A 92 5.66 0.44 14.52
C ILE A 92 4.27 0.44 15.17
N SER A 93 3.30 1.12 14.54
CA SER A 93 1.89 1.07 14.94
C SER A 93 1.14 -0.07 14.24
N GLN A 94 1.52 -0.36 12.99
CA GLN A 94 0.89 -1.43 12.24
C GLN A 94 1.86 -2.00 11.19
N ARG A 95 1.82 -3.32 11.02
CA ARG A 95 2.49 -4.03 9.91
C ARG A 95 1.45 -4.91 9.22
N SER A 96 1.32 -4.76 7.91
CA SER A 96 0.43 -5.57 7.08
C SER A 96 1.23 -6.17 5.93
N ASP A 97 0.97 -7.42 5.61
CA ASP A 97 1.55 -8.10 4.45
C ASP A 97 0.47 -8.34 3.41
N TYR A 98 0.63 -7.75 2.25
CA TYR A 98 -0.31 -7.84 1.11
C TYR A 98 0.18 -8.79 0.01
N GLY A 99 1.36 -9.41 0.21
CA GLY A 99 2.00 -10.31 -0.74
C GLY A 99 1.37 -11.70 -0.84
N TYR A 100 2.21 -12.64 -1.22
CA TYR A 100 1.92 -14.07 -1.38
C TYR A 100 0.87 -14.42 -2.44
N GLY A 101 0.61 -13.50 -3.37
CA GLY A 101 -0.34 -13.68 -4.46
C GLY A 101 -0.03 -12.82 -5.67
N CYS A 102 -0.95 -12.80 -6.64
CA CYS A 102 -0.79 -12.04 -7.88
C CYS A 102 -0.48 -10.57 -7.60
N ILE A 103 0.57 -10.03 -8.23
CA ILE A 103 1.01 -8.63 -8.03
C ILE A 103 -0.07 -7.61 -8.38
N LEU A 104 -1.00 -7.92 -9.30
CA LEU A 104 -2.13 -7.07 -9.65
C LEU A 104 -3.10 -6.95 -8.47
N THR A 105 -3.40 -8.06 -7.81
CA THR A 105 -4.22 -8.10 -6.60
C THR A 105 -3.51 -7.41 -5.43
N THR A 106 -2.21 -7.65 -5.27
CA THR A 106 -1.37 -6.99 -4.25
C THR A 106 -1.40 -5.48 -4.42
N TYR A 107 -1.20 -4.99 -5.65
CA TYR A 107 -1.32 -3.55 -5.96
C TYR A 107 -2.71 -3.00 -5.60
N GLY A 108 -3.79 -3.70 -5.99
CA GLY A 108 -5.16 -3.28 -5.64
C GLY A 108 -5.38 -3.14 -4.14
N LYS A 109 -4.91 -4.09 -3.34
CA LYS A 109 -4.98 -4.05 -1.86
C LYS A 109 -4.21 -2.84 -1.29
N ILE A 110 -3.00 -2.58 -1.78
CA ILE A 110 -2.17 -1.45 -1.36
C ILE A 110 -2.83 -0.12 -1.73
N LYS A 111 -3.34 -0.01 -2.96
CA LYS A 111 -4.08 1.15 -3.44
C LYS A 111 -5.26 1.47 -2.52
N ASN A 112 -6.10 0.48 -2.23
CA ASN A 112 -7.25 0.63 -1.34
C ASN A 112 -6.82 1.02 0.09
N ARG A 113 -5.73 0.45 0.59
CA ARG A 113 -5.17 0.82 1.89
C ARG A 113 -4.75 2.27 1.93
N LEU A 114 -4.03 2.75 0.94
CA LEU A 114 -3.56 4.15 0.89
C LEU A 114 -4.71 5.13 0.67
N GLN A 115 -5.75 4.75 -0.07
CA GLN A 115 -6.97 5.55 -0.16
C GLN A 115 -7.64 5.73 1.21
N ALA A 116 -7.67 4.66 2.03
CA ALA A 116 -8.23 4.72 3.38
C ALA A 116 -7.37 5.55 4.36
N GLU A 117 -6.06 5.66 4.13
CA GLU A 117 -5.16 6.51 4.94
C GLU A 117 -5.18 7.98 4.49
N ASN A 118 -5.66 8.27 3.28
CA ASN A 118 -5.68 9.63 2.71
C ASN A 118 -6.83 10.45 3.25
N ILE A 119 -6.65 10.98 4.46
CA ILE A 119 -7.66 11.79 5.16
C ILE A 119 -7.95 13.06 4.38
N CYS A 120 -9.24 13.40 4.26
CA CYS A 120 -9.72 14.63 3.65
C CYS A 120 -10.31 15.56 4.71
N ILE A 121 -9.94 16.82 4.67
CA ILE A 121 -10.52 17.90 5.46
C ILE A 121 -11.26 18.86 4.53
N SER A 122 -12.51 19.17 4.89
CA SER A 122 -13.36 20.11 4.16
C SER A 122 -13.46 21.42 4.89
N ASP A 123 -12.99 22.50 4.27
CA ASP A 123 -13.25 23.86 4.74
C ASP A 123 -14.57 24.36 4.15
N THR A 124 -15.58 24.45 5.01
CA THR A 124 -16.92 24.95 4.66
C THR A 124 -17.10 26.45 4.89
N THR A 125 -16.07 27.12 5.42
CA THR A 125 -16.11 28.60 5.67
C THR A 125 -15.90 29.38 4.37
N VAL A 126 -15.28 28.74 3.35
CA VAL A 126 -15.07 29.32 2.01
C VAL A 126 -16.07 28.78 1.00
N ARG A 127 -16.35 29.57 -0.06
CA ARG A 127 -17.22 29.14 -1.16
C ARG A 127 -16.52 29.34 -2.51
N PRO A 128 -16.43 28.30 -3.37
CA PRO A 128 -16.86 26.92 -3.12
C PRO A 128 -16.07 26.26 -1.98
N ARG A 129 -16.65 25.23 -1.33
CA ARG A 129 -15.98 24.42 -0.30
C ARG A 129 -14.62 23.95 -0.80
N LYS A 130 -13.59 24.07 0.03
CA LYS A 130 -12.25 23.60 -0.28
C LYS A 130 -11.98 22.29 0.47
N ASP A 131 -11.74 21.23 -0.31
CA ASP A 131 -11.33 19.94 0.22
C ASP A 131 -9.80 19.81 0.12
N THR A 132 -9.14 19.44 1.21
CA THR A 132 -7.69 19.25 1.28
C THR A 132 -7.42 17.83 1.76
N TYR A 133 -6.71 17.05 0.96
CA TYR A 133 -6.31 15.68 1.26
C TYR A 133 -4.93 15.65 1.92
N LEU A 134 -4.66 14.61 2.71
CA LEU A 134 -3.37 14.42 3.39
C LEU A 134 -2.20 14.39 2.39
N PHE A 135 -2.42 13.77 1.24
CA PHE A 135 -1.47 13.73 0.12
C PHE A 135 -2.21 13.65 -1.22
N ASP A 136 -1.51 13.99 -2.30
CA ASP A 136 -2.01 13.80 -3.65
C ASP A 136 -2.00 12.32 -4.00
N PHE A 137 -3.20 11.74 -4.18
CA PHE A 137 -3.34 10.30 -4.39
C PHE A 137 -2.80 9.84 -5.75
N ASP A 138 -2.91 10.68 -6.79
CA ASP A 138 -2.43 10.33 -8.13
C ASP A 138 -0.91 10.28 -8.16
N CYS A 139 -0.24 11.22 -7.50
CA CYS A 139 1.22 11.20 -7.32
C CYS A 139 1.68 9.96 -6.54
N VAL A 140 0.99 9.59 -5.46
CA VAL A 140 1.30 8.38 -4.67
C VAL A 140 1.08 7.12 -5.50
N ASN A 141 -0.03 7.04 -6.23
CA ASN A 141 -0.33 5.91 -7.10
C ASN A 141 0.74 5.72 -8.18
N GLU A 142 1.17 6.81 -8.80
CA GLU A 142 2.24 6.80 -9.80
C GLU A 142 3.57 6.36 -9.20
N ALA A 143 3.93 6.84 -8.01
CA ALA A 143 5.15 6.43 -7.32
C ALA A 143 5.15 4.92 -7.00
N ILE A 144 3.99 4.34 -6.63
CA ILE A 144 3.85 2.90 -6.39
C ILE A 144 4.01 2.11 -7.68
N LEU A 145 3.32 2.50 -8.75
CA LEU A 145 3.41 1.82 -10.04
C LEU A 145 4.84 1.84 -10.57
N ASN A 146 5.52 2.98 -10.47
CA ASN A 146 6.93 3.10 -10.81
C ASN A 146 7.81 2.20 -9.93
N ALA A 147 7.55 2.16 -8.61
CA ALA A 147 8.28 1.27 -7.72
C ALA A 147 8.10 -0.20 -8.10
N LEU A 148 6.89 -0.65 -8.46
CA LEU A 148 6.61 -2.03 -8.88
C LEU A 148 7.31 -2.40 -10.20
N VAL A 149 7.22 -1.53 -11.20
CA VAL A 149 7.77 -1.78 -12.55
C VAL A 149 9.29 -1.69 -12.57
N HIS A 150 9.88 -0.77 -11.82
CA HIS A 150 11.32 -0.51 -11.83
C HIS A 150 12.09 -1.24 -10.72
N ASN A 151 11.39 -1.92 -9.80
CA ASN A 151 12.04 -2.70 -8.75
C ASN A 151 12.94 -3.79 -9.31
N ASP A 152 14.07 -3.99 -8.68
CA ASP A 152 14.87 -5.19 -8.89
C ASP A 152 14.34 -6.34 -8.03
N TRP A 153 13.38 -7.06 -8.56
CA TRP A 153 12.74 -8.21 -7.92
C TRP A 153 13.67 -9.38 -7.65
N THR A 154 14.89 -9.34 -8.19
CA THR A 154 15.91 -10.36 -7.89
C THR A 154 16.56 -10.14 -6.53
N ILE A 155 16.43 -8.94 -5.96
CA ILE A 155 16.95 -8.56 -4.66
C ILE A 155 15.85 -8.81 -3.60
N THR A 156 14.79 -8.03 -3.63
CA THR A 156 13.64 -8.14 -2.72
C THR A 156 12.47 -7.29 -3.25
N GLU A 157 11.34 -7.29 -2.52
CA GLU A 157 10.16 -6.48 -2.83
C GLU A 157 10.38 -4.98 -2.54
N PRO A 158 9.59 -4.08 -3.16
CA PRO A 158 9.54 -2.67 -2.78
C PRO A 158 9.01 -2.50 -1.35
N GLN A 159 9.38 -1.40 -0.70
CA GLN A 159 8.94 -1.09 0.66
C GLN A 159 8.05 0.13 0.68
N ILE A 160 6.91 0.04 1.39
CA ILE A 160 6.01 1.17 1.65
C ILE A 160 5.97 1.42 3.15
N SER A 161 6.35 2.64 3.54
CA SER A 161 6.42 3.06 4.93
C SER A 161 5.63 4.34 5.13
N LEU A 162 4.56 4.28 5.93
CA LEU A 162 3.72 5.41 6.29
C LEU A 162 4.17 5.97 7.64
N PHE A 163 4.53 7.23 7.67
CA PHE A 163 4.90 7.98 8.87
C PHE A 163 3.79 8.97 9.25
N HIS A 164 4.01 9.73 10.30
CA HIS A 164 3.08 10.77 10.72
C HIS A 164 3.03 11.94 9.72
N ASP A 165 4.16 12.25 9.11
CA ASP A 165 4.41 13.43 8.27
C ASP A 165 4.60 13.13 6.78
N ARG A 166 4.76 11.86 6.40
CA ARG A 166 5.09 11.46 5.03
C ARG A 166 4.81 10.01 4.72
N LEU A 167 4.86 9.69 3.43
CA LEU A 167 4.87 8.33 2.88
C LEU A 167 6.18 8.10 2.14
N ASP A 168 6.96 7.10 2.54
CA ASP A 168 8.16 6.63 1.83
C ASP A 168 7.80 5.41 0.96
N ILE A 169 8.16 5.48 -0.32
CA ILE A 169 8.06 4.39 -1.29
C ILE A 169 9.47 4.12 -1.81
N LEU A 170 10.01 2.95 -1.52
CA LEU A 170 11.37 2.56 -1.88
C LEU A 170 11.33 1.38 -2.85
N SER A 171 12.02 1.51 -3.99
CA SER A 171 12.31 0.43 -4.92
C SER A 171 13.80 0.09 -4.92
N HIS A 172 14.12 -1.19 -5.04
CA HIS A 172 15.49 -1.67 -5.13
C HIS A 172 16.02 -1.56 -6.56
N GLY A 173 17.33 -1.36 -6.67
CA GLY A 173 18.02 -1.03 -7.91
C GLY A 173 17.97 0.49 -8.19
N GLY A 174 19.13 1.05 -8.61
CA GLY A 174 19.23 2.46 -9.00
C GLY A 174 18.61 2.73 -10.37
N LEU A 175 18.97 3.85 -10.98
CA LEU A 175 18.55 4.16 -12.34
C LEU A 175 19.00 3.06 -13.32
N PRO A 176 18.19 2.72 -14.33
CA PRO A 176 18.61 1.80 -15.38
C PRO A 176 19.92 2.25 -16.03
N GLY A 177 20.76 1.30 -16.41
CA GLY A 177 22.10 1.60 -16.92
C GLY A 177 22.11 2.64 -18.04
N GLY A 178 22.97 3.66 -17.89
CA GLY A 178 23.09 4.78 -18.82
C GLY A 178 21.99 5.83 -18.76
N MET A 179 21.05 5.76 -17.79
CA MET A 179 20.09 6.82 -17.52
C MET A 179 20.69 7.86 -16.56
N THR A 180 20.56 9.15 -16.88
CA THR A 180 20.93 10.22 -15.96
C THR A 180 19.75 10.65 -15.08
N LYS A 181 20.04 11.39 -13.98
CA LYS A 181 18.98 11.94 -13.11
C LYS A 181 18.11 12.93 -13.87
N GLU A 182 18.70 13.71 -14.79
CA GLU A 182 17.96 14.66 -15.64
C GLU A 182 16.95 13.91 -16.52
N GLN A 183 17.39 12.84 -17.19
CA GLN A 183 16.52 12.00 -18.03
C GLN A 183 15.38 11.36 -17.22
N PHE A 184 15.65 10.97 -15.98
CA PHE A 184 14.63 10.45 -15.06
C PHE A 184 13.59 11.54 -14.74
N PHE A 185 14.02 12.75 -14.39
CA PHE A 185 13.12 13.86 -14.08
C PHE A 185 12.35 14.38 -15.31
N ASP A 186 12.93 14.24 -16.49
CA ASP A 186 12.28 14.58 -17.78
C ASP A 186 11.25 13.52 -18.20
N GLY A 187 11.05 12.45 -17.40
CA GLY A 187 10.06 11.41 -17.67
C GLY A 187 10.48 10.41 -18.75
N ILE A 188 11.79 10.32 -19.08
CA ILE A 188 12.26 9.31 -20.01
C ILE A 188 12.09 7.92 -19.38
N SER A 189 11.21 7.11 -19.96
CA SER A 189 10.88 5.79 -19.44
C SER A 189 11.81 4.73 -20.02
N ARG A 190 12.51 4.01 -19.12
CA ARG A 190 13.25 2.78 -19.42
C ARG A 190 12.93 1.73 -18.37
N PRO A 191 11.84 0.98 -18.53
CA PRO A 191 11.41 0.04 -17.50
C PRO A 191 12.45 -1.08 -17.33
N ARG A 192 12.82 -1.32 -16.06
CA ARG A 192 13.69 -2.46 -15.70
C ARG A 192 13.02 -3.80 -16.03
N ASN A 193 11.69 -3.84 -15.86
CA ASN A 193 10.87 -5.01 -16.11
C ASN A 193 9.85 -4.69 -17.22
N ALA A 194 10.32 -4.66 -18.47
CA ALA A 194 9.51 -4.25 -19.62
C ALA A 194 8.29 -5.14 -19.85
N THR A 195 8.42 -6.44 -19.59
CA THR A 195 7.29 -7.38 -19.69
C THR A 195 6.22 -7.09 -18.61
N LEU A 196 6.64 -6.82 -17.36
CA LEU A 196 5.71 -6.42 -16.30
C LEU A 196 5.03 -5.08 -16.62
N MET A 197 5.79 -4.10 -17.15
CA MET A 197 5.25 -2.83 -17.61
C MET A 197 4.16 -3.03 -18.68
N ARG A 198 4.41 -3.90 -19.67
CA ARG A 198 3.42 -4.21 -20.71
C ARG A 198 2.15 -4.82 -20.12
N ILE A 199 2.26 -5.67 -19.09
CA ILE A 199 1.09 -6.22 -18.39
C ILE A 199 0.31 -5.11 -17.70
N PHE A 200 0.97 -4.20 -17.01
CA PHE A 200 0.33 -3.07 -16.34
C PHE A 200 -0.35 -2.12 -17.34
N LEU A 201 0.25 -1.89 -18.50
CA LEU A 201 -0.37 -1.14 -19.61
C LEU A 201 -1.64 -1.82 -20.11
N ASN A 202 -1.60 -3.13 -20.35
CA ASN A 202 -2.77 -3.90 -20.78
C ASN A 202 -3.92 -3.83 -19.76
N MET A 203 -3.57 -3.75 -18.48
CA MET A 203 -4.55 -3.58 -17.40
C MET A 203 -5.05 -2.14 -17.25
N GLY A 204 -4.50 -1.19 -17.98
CA GLY A 204 -4.81 0.23 -17.85
C GLY A 204 -4.45 0.80 -16.47
N LEU A 205 -3.42 0.25 -15.83
CA LEU A 205 -2.93 0.70 -14.53
C LEU A 205 -1.95 1.85 -14.67
N THR A 206 -1.24 1.93 -15.78
CA THR A 206 -0.28 2.97 -16.11
C THR A 206 -0.41 3.36 -17.57
N GLU A 207 0.05 4.56 -17.90
CA GLU A 207 0.13 5.07 -19.26
C GLU A 207 1.62 5.27 -19.60
N HIS A 208 2.07 4.75 -20.72
CA HIS A 208 3.47 4.90 -21.15
C HIS A 208 3.71 6.30 -21.78
N THR A 209 3.28 7.35 -21.08
CA THR A 209 3.32 8.72 -21.58
C THR A 209 4.49 9.54 -21.03
N GLY A 210 5.24 9.00 -20.07
CA GLY A 210 6.35 9.69 -19.42
C GLY A 210 5.91 10.84 -18.49
N HIS A 211 4.63 10.96 -18.17
CA HIS A 211 4.09 12.04 -17.32
C HIS A 211 4.24 11.78 -15.82
N GLY A 212 4.41 10.55 -15.39
CA GLY A 212 4.35 10.18 -13.97
C GLY A 212 5.37 10.89 -13.09
N ILE A 213 6.65 10.77 -13.38
CA ILE A 213 7.72 11.45 -12.61
C ILE A 213 7.61 12.97 -12.73
N PRO A 214 7.42 13.57 -13.93
CA PRO A 214 7.19 15.02 -14.05
C PRO A 214 6.02 15.53 -13.20
N THR A 215 4.90 14.81 -13.12
CA THR A 215 3.74 15.19 -12.30
C THR A 215 4.10 15.22 -10.81
N ILE A 216 4.83 14.21 -10.32
CA ILE A 216 5.30 14.21 -8.91
C ILE A 216 6.26 15.38 -8.66
N VAL A 217 7.18 15.65 -9.60
CA VAL A 217 8.15 16.74 -9.50
C VAL A 217 7.46 18.12 -9.55
N GLU A 218 6.45 18.29 -10.38
CA GLU A 218 5.66 19.53 -10.45
C GLU A 218 4.95 19.80 -9.11
N LYS A 219 4.39 18.76 -8.49
CA LYS A 219 3.63 18.89 -7.24
C LYS A 219 4.53 19.05 -6.01
N TYR A 220 5.61 18.27 -5.92
CA TYR A 220 6.40 18.11 -4.69
C TYR A 220 7.86 18.52 -4.83
N GLY A 221 8.35 18.82 -6.04
CA GLY A 221 9.75 19.11 -6.31
C GLY A 221 10.61 17.86 -6.55
N LYS A 222 11.86 18.08 -6.98
CA LYS A 222 12.81 16.97 -7.24
C LYS A 222 13.37 16.34 -5.97
N ASP A 223 13.38 17.09 -4.88
CA ASP A 223 13.98 16.69 -3.60
C ASP A 223 13.22 15.54 -2.90
N VAL A 224 11.99 15.23 -3.36
CA VAL A 224 11.26 14.05 -2.89
C VAL A 224 11.86 12.73 -3.39
N PHE A 225 12.79 12.79 -4.35
CA PHE A 225 13.47 11.62 -4.87
C PHE A 225 14.91 11.51 -4.35
N GLU A 226 15.17 10.48 -3.58
CA GLU A 226 16.51 10.03 -3.22
C GLU A 226 16.92 8.93 -4.22
N ILE A 227 17.91 9.25 -5.08
CA ILE A 227 18.36 8.37 -6.16
C ILE A 227 19.78 7.92 -5.87
N GLU A 228 19.92 6.65 -5.48
CA GLU A 228 21.18 6.00 -5.17
C GLU A 228 21.51 4.89 -6.20
N SER A 229 22.71 4.35 -6.12
CA SER A 229 23.18 3.31 -7.05
C SER A 229 22.39 2.00 -6.94
N ASN A 230 21.78 1.73 -5.78
CA ASN A 230 21.14 0.46 -5.43
C ASN A 230 19.67 0.61 -4.99
N TYR A 231 19.12 1.81 -4.90
CA TYR A 231 17.70 2.06 -4.64
C TYR A 231 17.27 3.45 -5.12
N ILE A 232 15.96 3.59 -5.28
CA ILE A 232 15.28 4.88 -5.44
C ILE A 232 14.20 4.95 -4.38
N ARG A 233 14.17 6.05 -3.62
CA ARG A 233 13.10 6.37 -2.67
C ARG A 233 12.34 7.59 -3.15
N CYS A 234 11.02 7.51 -3.16
CA CYS A 234 10.14 8.65 -3.30
C CYS A 234 9.49 8.92 -1.94
N THR A 235 9.70 10.13 -1.41
CA THR A 235 9.15 10.58 -0.13
C THR A 235 8.09 11.62 -0.40
N ILE A 236 6.82 11.27 -0.22
CA ILE A 236 5.68 12.18 -0.41
C ILE A 236 5.36 12.83 0.94
N PRO A 237 5.65 14.13 1.13
CA PRO A 237 5.29 14.85 2.35
C PRO A 237 3.77 15.02 2.45
N PHE A 238 3.26 15.05 3.67
CA PHE A 238 1.85 15.28 3.93
C PHE A 238 1.51 16.75 4.05
N GLU A 239 0.26 17.10 3.75
CA GLU A 239 -0.26 18.46 3.86
C GLU A 239 -0.33 18.88 5.34
N GLN A 240 0.47 19.86 5.74
CA GLN A 240 0.64 20.29 7.13
C GLN A 240 -0.68 20.69 7.78
N VAL A 241 -1.58 21.35 7.05
CA VAL A 241 -2.88 21.75 7.57
C VAL A 241 -3.76 20.54 7.96
N VAL A 242 -3.56 19.39 7.30
CA VAL A 242 -4.27 18.15 7.61
C VAL A 242 -3.64 17.50 8.84
N ILE A 243 -2.31 17.45 8.93
CA ILE A 243 -1.57 16.95 10.10
C ILE A 243 -1.98 17.75 11.34
N ASP A 244 -1.95 19.06 11.29
CA ASP A 244 -2.30 19.95 12.41
C ASP A 244 -3.72 19.68 12.92
N GLN A 245 -4.67 19.41 12.02
CA GLN A 245 -6.04 19.07 12.45
C GLN A 245 -6.15 17.66 13.03
N ILE A 246 -5.36 16.69 12.54
CA ILE A 246 -5.27 15.36 13.13
C ILE A 246 -4.70 15.47 14.54
N ASP A 247 -3.62 16.23 14.73
CA ASP A 247 -2.95 16.41 16.01
C ASP A 247 -3.79 17.20 16.99
N ASN A 248 -4.41 18.29 16.56
CA ASN A 248 -5.33 19.05 17.40
C ASN A 248 -6.53 18.21 17.84
N LYS A 249 -7.05 17.34 16.98
CA LYS A 249 -8.06 16.35 17.35
C LYS A 249 -7.48 15.32 18.31
N ASN A 250 -6.22 14.89 18.14
CA ASN A 250 -5.54 13.97 19.03
C ASN A 250 -5.12 14.62 20.37
N VAL A 251 -4.76 15.90 20.39
CA VAL A 251 -4.52 16.67 21.63
C VAL A 251 -5.83 16.91 22.38
N GLY A 252 -6.94 17.11 21.68
CA GLY A 252 -8.30 17.03 22.24
C GLY A 252 -8.71 15.60 22.62
N LEU A 253 -8.00 14.57 22.12
CA LEU A 253 -8.24 13.13 22.27
C LEU A 253 -7.28 12.43 23.26
N ASN A 254 -6.25 13.10 23.78
CA ASN A 254 -5.70 12.75 25.11
C ASN A 254 -6.72 12.99 26.23
N VAL A 255 -7.91 13.46 25.85
CA VAL A 255 -9.20 13.41 26.52
C VAL A 255 -10.20 12.70 25.60
N GLY A 256 -9.97 11.39 25.25
CA GLY A 256 -10.98 10.51 24.63
C GLY A 256 -10.74 10.16 23.15
N LEU A 257 -10.23 8.95 22.95
CA LEU A 257 -10.18 8.19 21.69
C LEU A 257 -11.51 8.23 20.90
N ASN A 258 -11.41 8.41 19.57
CA ASN A 258 -12.40 8.09 18.52
C ASN A 258 -13.18 9.23 17.85
N VAL A 259 -12.78 9.62 16.64
CA VAL A 259 -13.51 10.60 15.79
C VAL A 259 -14.26 9.94 14.60
N GLY A 260 -14.31 8.61 14.50
CA GLY A 260 -15.21 7.93 13.57
C GLY A 260 -16.52 7.42 14.19
N LEU A 261 -16.53 7.23 15.52
CA LEU A 261 -17.60 6.52 16.25
C LEU A 261 -18.49 7.44 17.12
N ASN A 262 -18.29 8.75 17.12
CA ASN A 262 -18.80 9.61 18.21
C ASN A 262 -20.04 10.44 17.90
N VAL A 263 -20.66 10.32 16.73
CA VAL A 263 -21.93 11.02 16.46
C VAL A 263 -23.08 10.23 17.11
N GLY A 264 -23.60 10.76 18.21
CA GLY A 264 -24.76 10.19 18.89
C GLY A 264 -24.49 9.22 20.05
N LEU A 265 -23.24 9.11 20.53
CA LEU A 265 -22.90 8.30 21.71
C LEU A 265 -22.85 9.12 23.01
N ASN A 266 -23.45 8.59 24.08
CA ASN A 266 -23.29 9.14 25.39
C ASN A 266 -21.95 8.79 26.05
N LYS A 267 -21.62 9.44 27.18
CA LYS A 267 -20.34 9.28 27.89
C LYS A 267 -20.04 7.84 28.32
N THR A 268 -21.05 7.06 28.69
CA THR A 268 -20.91 5.67 29.11
C THR A 268 -20.67 4.74 27.89
N GLU A 269 -21.40 4.99 26.79
CA GLU A 269 -21.21 4.24 25.53
C GLU A 269 -19.79 4.38 24.99
N LYS A 270 -19.24 5.60 25.03
CA LYS A 270 -17.84 5.87 24.63
C LYS A 270 -16.85 5.08 25.46
N LYS A 271 -16.95 5.14 26.79
CA LYS A 271 -16.07 4.40 27.69
C LYS A 271 -16.17 2.90 27.55
N VAL A 272 -17.35 2.35 27.26
CA VAL A 272 -17.54 0.92 27.00
C VAL A 272 -16.81 0.51 25.72
N ILE A 273 -16.94 1.28 24.64
CA ILE A 273 -16.24 0.99 23.37
C ILE A 273 -14.72 1.03 23.56
N GLU A 274 -14.19 2.05 24.25
CA GLU A 274 -12.76 2.18 24.54
C GLU A 274 -12.21 0.93 25.25
N LEU A 275 -12.87 0.51 26.30
CA LEU A 275 -12.46 -0.67 27.06
C LEU A 275 -12.60 -1.99 26.28
N LEU A 276 -13.59 -2.11 25.40
CA LEU A 276 -13.75 -3.29 24.54
C LEU A 276 -12.72 -3.34 23.40
N ILE A 277 -12.22 -2.20 22.93
CA ILE A 277 -11.11 -2.14 21.99
C ILE A 277 -9.81 -2.65 22.64
N GLU A 278 -9.58 -2.27 23.92
CA GLU A 278 -8.42 -2.74 24.66
C GLU A 278 -8.51 -4.22 25.04
N ASN A 279 -9.70 -4.65 25.50
CA ASN A 279 -9.96 -6.04 25.87
C ASN A 279 -11.37 -6.49 25.47
N PRO A 280 -11.51 -7.20 24.32
CA PRO A 280 -12.80 -7.68 23.81
C PRO A 280 -13.52 -8.69 24.69
N SER A 281 -12.83 -9.28 25.68
CA SER A 281 -13.36 -10.33 26.57
C SER A 281 -14.00 -9.78 27.86
N LEU A 282 -13.99 -8.44 28.06
CA LEU A 282 -14.53 -7.83 29.27
C LEU A 282 -16.02 -8.14 29.46
N THR A 283 -16.34 -8.58 30.65
CA THR A 283 -17.73 -8.85 31.06
C THR A 283 -18.45 -7.58 31.50
N SER A 284 -19.78 -7.65 31.55
CA SER A 284 -20.57 -6.50 32.05
C SER A 284 -20.27 -6.16 33.53
N ILE A 285 -19.77 -7.11 34.31
CA ILE A 285 -19.37 -6.88 35.71
C ILE A 285 -18.07 -6.07 35.74
N GLU A 286 -17.04 -6.54 35.04
CA GLU A 286 -15.73 -5.86 34.97
C GLU A 286 -15.84 -4.45 34.38
N LEU A 287 -16.67 -4.27 33.36
CA LEU A 287 -16.94 -2.94 32.81
C LEU A 287 -17.68 -2.03 33.80
N SER A 288 -18.61 -2.58 34.61
CA SER A 288 -19.33 -1.80 35.61
C SER A 288 -18.39 -1.27 36.70
N GLU A 289 -17.42 -2.10 37.12
CA GLU A 289 -16.39 -1.73 38.10
C GLU A 289 -15.40 -0.70 37.53
N LYS A 290 -14.90 -0.91 36.30
CA LYS A 290 -13.95 0.00 35.65
C LYS A 290 -14.56 1.38 35.33
N ILE A 291 -15.83 1.44 34.98
CA ILE A 291 -16.52 2.69 34.60
C ILE A 291 -17.15 3.39 35.79
N GLY A 292 -17.41 2.66 36.89
CA GLY A 292 -18.07 3.19 38.08
C GLY A 292 -19.59 3.34 37.91
N VAL A 293 -20.23 2.44 37.18
CA VAL A 293 -21.69 2.42 36.94
C VAL A 293 -22.25 1.04 37.28
N THR A 294 -23.60 0.93 37.39
CA THR A 294 -24.20 -0.38 37.68
C THR A 294 -24.12 -1.34 36.51
N LYS A 295 -24.07 -2.64 36.80
CA LYS A 295 -24.13 -3.71 35.77
C LYS A 295 -25.32 -3.53 34.82
N ARG A 296 -26.49 -3.15 35.38
CA ARG A 296 -27.71 -2.89 34.60
C ARG A 296 -27.51 -1.74 33.59
N THR A 297 -26.71 -0.72 33.96
CA THR A 297 -26.35 0.38 33.07
C THR A 297 -25.51 -0.13 31.92
N ILE A 298 -24.49 -1.01 32.16
CA ILE A 298 -23.67 -1.61 31.12
C ILE A 298 -24.49 -2.49 30.17
N GLU A 299 -25.37 -3.34 30.70
CA GLU A 299 -26.25 -4.19 29.88
C GLU A 299 -27.20 -3.35 28.98
N ARG A 300 -27.69 -2.23 29.45
CA ARG A 300 -28.46 -1.26 28.66
C ARG A 300 -27.60 -0.59 27.60
N THR A 301 -26.36 -0.24 27.95
CA THR A 301 -25.37 0.34 27.04
C THR A 301 -25.00 -0.65 25.93
N PHE A 302 -24.76 -1.93 26.23
CA PHE A 302 -24.54 -2.96 25.23
C PHE A 302 -25.70 -3.05 24.25
N ARG A 303 -26.94 -3.07 24.72
CA ARG A 303 -28.12 -3.14 23.86
C ARG A 303 -28.19 -1.93 22.91
N SER A 304 -27.98 -0.72 23.44
CA SER A 304 -27.96 0.51 22.64
C SER A 304 -26.86 0.49 21.59
N LEU A 305 -25.65 0.02 21.93
CA LEU A 305 -24.53 -0.08 21.00
C LEU A 305 -24.75 -1.15 19.92
N GLN A 306 -25.43 -2.26 20.24
CA GLN A 306 -25.84 -3.27 19.28
C GLN A 306 -26.92 -2.77 18.31
N GLU A 307 -27.93 -2.04 18.82
CA GLU A 307 -28.95 -1.38 17.99
C GLU A 307 -28.34 -0.36 17.02
N LYS A 308 -27.30 0.34 17.47
CA LYS A 308 -26.50 1.27 16.64
C LYS A 308 -25.50 0.53 15.72
N LYS A 309 -25.44 -0.80 15.74
CA LYS A 309 -24.51 -1.64 14.97
C LYS A 309 -23.03 -1.32 15.23
N MET A 310 -22.69 -0.83 16.41
CA MET A 310 -21.34 -0.43 16.79
C MET A 310 -20.55 -1.53 17.49
N ILE A 311 -21.25 -2.51 18.09
CA ILE A 311 -20.64 -3.70 18.66
C ILE A 311 -21.41 -4.95 18.26
N GLU A 312 -20.70 -6.06 18.10
CA GLU A 312 -21.27 -7.37 17.84
C GLU A 312 -20.65 -8.41 18.78
N LYS A 313 -21.44 -9.37 19.24
CA LYS A 313 -20.96 -10.45 20.08
C LYS A 313 -20.71 -11.69 19.25
N ILE A 314 -19.46 -12.19 19.24
CA ILE A 314 -19.10 -13.43 18.58
C ILE A 314 -18.87 -14.53 19.61
N GLY A 315 -19.45 -15.70 19.39
CA GLY A 315 -19.36 -16.87 20.28
C GLY A 315 -20.57 -17.07 21.19
N SER A 316 -20.40 -17.90 22.22
CA SER A 316 -21.48 -18.30 23.12
C SER A 316 -21.92 -17.17 24.08
N LYS A 317 -23.09 -17.34 24.75
CA LYS A 317 -23.53 -16.38 25.79
C LYS A 317 -22.53 -16.28 26.95
N ARG A 318 -21.80 -17.34 27.26
CA ARG A 318 -20.83 -17.40 28.39
C ARG A 318 -19.44 -16.96 28.02
N ASP A 319 -18.91 -17.41 26.86
CA ASP A 319 -17.49 -17.26 26.48
C ASP A 319 -17.34 -16.43 25.17
N GLY A 320 -18.34 -15.63 24.82
CA GLY A 320 -18.26 -14.79 23.62
C GLY A 320 -17.50 -13.49 23.85
N ILE A 321 -16.77 -13.07 22.83
CA ILE A 321 -16.04 -11.79 22.77
C ILE A 321 -16.87 -10.73 22.06
N TRP A 322 -16.64 -9.46 22.42
CA TRP A 322 -17.24 -8.30 21.79
C TRP A 322 -16.34 -7.74 20.71
N ILE A 323 -16.84 -7.62 19.50
CA ILE A 323 -16.13 -6.92 18.41
C ILE A 323 -16.76 -5.55 18.21
N VAL A 324 -15.91 -4.52 18.20
CA VAL A 324 -16.31 -3.17 17.82
C VAL A 324 -16.35 -3.10 16.30
N VAL A 325 -17.54 -2.90 15.73
CA VAL A 325 -17.77 -2.80 14.29
C VAL A 325 -17.45 -1.37 13.86
N ARG A 326 -16.57 -1.22 12.90
CA ARG A 326 -16.16 0.10 12.34
C ARG A 326 -17.02 0.46 11.15
#